data_10b98b0770e49e22c1f195cb8b215a6d
#
_entry.id   10b98b0770e49e22c1f195cb8b215a6d
#
_cell.length_a   1.000
_cell.length_b   1.000
_cell.length_c   1.000
_cell.angle_alpha   90.00
_cell.angle_beta   90.00
_cell.angle_gamma   90.00
#
_symmetry.space_group_name_H-M   'P 1'
#
loop_
_entity.id
_entity.type
_entity.pdbx_description
1 polymer ?
#
loop_
_entity_poly.entity_id
_entity_poly.type
_entity_poly.pdbx_seq_one_letter_code
_entity_poly.pdbx_strand_id
1 'polypeptide(L)'
;MICHVWEKAVKADLGPVFVATDSPEIAQTIEAVGGQAVLTATSHPSGSDRIYEALCHIDSEGRYEEVINLQGDLPELDPALLEKLAEMLRDPNWDLTTLAAPASQEEAVKSQIVKAVVSFTDNNKRAGQALYFSRAAVPDGPEGFLHHIGLYGWRRKALSTFVHLPPSPLELSEKLEQLRALEAGLKIGIAVVDHAPGGIDTAEDLAEVRLRLG
;
A
#
# COMPACT_ATOMS: atom_id res chain seq x y z
N MET A 1 3.72 15.01 9.97
CA MET A 1 3.11 13.81 9.36
C MET A 1 4.16 12.92 8.69
N ILE A 2 4.81 13.34 7.61
CA ILE A 2 5.75 12.46 6.87
C ILE A 2 6.90 11.89 7.72
N CYS A 3 7.43 12.64 8.69
CA CYS A 3 8.47 12.15 9.61
C CYS A 3 7.98 10.96 10.45
N HIS A 4 6.74 11.00 10.94
CA HIS A 4 6.18 9.88 11.70
C HIS A 4 6.04 8.62 10.84
N VAL A 5 5.59 8.75 9.58
CA VAL A 5 5.52 7.63 8.64
C VAL A 5 6.91 7.07 8.36
N TRP A 6 7.89 7.95 8.11
CA TRP A 6 9.28 7.55 7.90
C TRP A 6 9.87 6.83 9.13
N GLU A 7 9.65 7.35 10.35
CA GLU A 7 10.07 6.69 11.59
C GLU A 7 9.48 5.27 11.74
N LYS A 8 8.20 5.08 11.36
CA LYS A 8 7.56 3.76 11.37
C LYS A 8 8.21 2.80 10.36
N ALA A 9 8.52 3.29 9.16
CA ALA A 9 9.22 2.52 8.14
C ALA A 9 10.64 2.11 8.59
N VAL A 10 11.38 3.06 9.18
CA VAL A 10 12.72 2.78 9.74
C VAL A 10 12.64 1.75 10.88
N LYS A 11 11.63 1.86 11.74
CA LYS A 11 11.43 0.93 12.87
C LYS A 11 11.11 -0.50 12.44
N ALA A 12 10.52 -0.69 11.26
CA ALA A 12 10.26 -2.03 10.71
C ALA A 12 11.55 -2.79 10.34
N ASP A 13 12.68 -2.09 10.18
CA ASP A 13 14.02 -2.64 9.92
C ASP A 13 14.07 -3.65 8.76
N LEU A 14 13.32 -3.38 7.68
CA LEU A 14 13.25 -4.26 6.50
C LEU A 14 14.30 -3.93 5.44
N GLY A 15 14.96 -2.78 5.56
CA GLY A 15 15.95 -2.30 4.61
C GLY A 15 16.03 -0.77 4.57
N PRO A 16 16.73 -0.19 3.60
CA PRO A 16 16.86 1.26 3.49
C PRO A 16 15.52 1.91 3.16
N VAL A 17 15.25 3.06 3.80
CA VAL A 17 14.01 3.81 3.66
C VAL A 17 14.28 5.11 2.91
N PHE A 18 13.52 5.34 1.85
CA PHE A 18 13.58 6.56 1.03
C PHE A 18 12.19 7.19 0.94
N VAL A 19 12.13 8.52 1.03
CA VAL A 19 10.89 9.26 0.80
C VAL A 19 10.89 9.80 -0.63
N ALA A 20 10.05 9.23 -1.49
CA ALA A 20 9.83 9.70 -2.86
C ALA A 20 8.81 10.84 -2.84
N THR A 21 9.18 12.02 -3.30
CA THR A 21 8.33 13.22 -3.27
C THR A 21 8.63 14.16 -4.42
N ASP A 22 7.63 14.91 -4.87
CA ASP A 22 7.79 16.04 -5.80
C ASP A 22 7.92 17.39 -5.08
N SER A 23 7.80 17.41 -3.73
CA SER A 23 7.93 18.63 -2.93
C SER A 23 9.34 18.77 -2.35
N PRO A 24 10.10 19.82 -2.73
CA PRO A 24 11.37 20.12 -2.10
C PRO A 24 11.26 20.36 -0.59
N GLU A 25 10.12 20.89 -0.12
CA GLU A 25 9.86 21.13 1.30
C GLU A 25 9.78 19.80 2.09
N ILE A 26 9.10 18.80 1.53
CA ILE A 26 9.03 17.45 2.12
C ILE A 26 10.44 16.84 2.14
N ALA A 27 11.19 16.96 1.04
CA ALA A 27 12.55 16.43 0.96
C ALA A 27 13.44 17.05 2.05
N GLN A 28 13.47 18.38 2.18
CA GLN A 28 14.23 19.08 3.23
C GLN A 28 13.81 18.68 4.64
N THR A 29 12.50 18.47 4.86
CA THR A 29 11.97 18.04 6.16
C THR A 29 12.51 16.66 6.54
N ILE A 30 12.57 15.72 5.61
CA ILE A 30 13.11 14.37 5.82
C ILE A 30 14.62 14.40 6.03
N GLU A 31 15.36 15.17 5.22
CA GLU A 31 16.81 15.34 5.36
C GLU A 31 17.18 15.95 6.71
N ALA A 32 16.40 16.91 7.21
CA ALA A 32 16.61 17.55 8.50
C ALA A 32 16.52 16.56 9.70
N VAL A 33 15.79 15.46 9.56
CA VAL A 33 15.70 14.38 10.57
C VAL A 33 16.63 13.21 10.28
N GLY A 34 17.54 13.34 9.28
CA GLY A 34 18.52 12.31 8.92
C GLY A 34 18.00 11.23 7.98
N GLY A 35 16.81 11.40 7.41
CA GLY A 35 16.26 10.54 6.40
C GLY A 35 16.82 10.82 5.00
N GLN A 36 16.50 9.95 4.05
CA GLN A 36 16.85 10.11 2.64
C GLN A 36 15.61 10.41 1.82
N ALA A 37 15.66 11.47 1.02
CA ALA A 37 14.59 11.84 0.11
C ALA A 37 15.03 11.73 -1.35
N VAL A 38 14.09 11.40 -2.24
CA VAL A 38 14.30 11.36 -3.69
C VAL A 38 13.25 12.27 -4.33
N LEU A 39 13.73 13.33 -4.99
CA LEU A 39 12.85 14.19 -5.77
C LEU A 39 12.47 13.47 -7.07
N THR A 40 11.19 13.42 -7.33
CA THR A 40 10.57 12.76 -8.48
C THR A 40 9.72 13.73 -9.28
N ALA A 41 9.36 13.36 -10.50
CA ALA A 41 8.52 14.20 -11.36
C ALA A 41 7.16 14.51 -10.72
N THR A 42 6.65 15.72 -10.95
CA THR A 42 5.32 16.16 -10.48
C THR A 42 4.17 15.53 -11.29
N SER A 43 4.48 14.96 -12.45
CA SER A 43 3.50 14.44 -13.42
C SER A 43 3.09 12.98 -13.18
N HIS A 44 3.59 12.33 -12.13
CA HIS A 44 3.21 10.94 -11.86
C HIS A 44 1.72 10.80 -11.54
N PRO A 45 1.02 9.88 -12.24
CA PRO A 45 -0.40 9.66 -12.03
C PRO A 45 -0.70 8.92 -10.72
N SER A 46 0.29 8.19 -10.18
CA SER A 46 0.10 7.37 -8.98
C SER A 46 1.33 7.27 -8.08
N GLY A 47 1.12 6.76 -6.86
CA GLY A 47 2.21 6.45 -5.93
C GLY A 47 3.14 5.35 -6.46
N SER A 48 2.63 4.37 -7.20
CA SER A 48 3.44 3.30 -7.77
C SER A 48 4.40 3.81 -8.84
N ASP A 49 3.96 4.73 -9.71
CA ASP A 49 4.83 5.38 -10.70
C ASP A 49 5.94 6.17 -10.01
N ARG A 50 5.60 6.92 -8.95
CA ARG A 50 6.55 7.72 -8.17
C ARG A 50 7.63 6.87 -7.51
N ILE A 51 7.25 5.79 -6.83
CA ILE A 51 8.23 4.93 -6.16
C ILE A 51 9.09 4.18 -7.18
N TYR A 52 8.58 3.87 -8.37
CA TYR A 52 9.36 3.24 -9.41
C TYR A 52 10.44 4.18 -9.96
N GLU A 53 10.12 5.46 -10.21
CA GLU A 53 11.14 6.46 -10.58
C GLU A 53 12.20 6.56 -9.50
N ALA A 54 11.80 6.71 -8.23
CA ALA A 54 12.73 6.77 -7.11
C ALA A 54 13.62 5.53 -7.05
N LEU A 55 13.05 4.32 -7.21
CA LEU A 55 13.79 3.06 -7.25
C LEU A 55 14.85 3.04 -8.35
N CYS A 56 14.51 3.54 -9.55
CA CYS A 56 15.47 3.62 -10.66
C CYS A 56 16.64 4.57 -10.36
N HIS A 57 16.38 5.66 -9.63
CA HIS A 57 17.41 6.62 -9.23
C HIS A 57 18.36 6.05 -8.16
N ILE A 58 17.82 5.36 -7.15
CA ILE A 58 18.62 4.88 -6.01
C ILE A 58 19.31 3.53 -6.26
N ASP A 59 18.77 2.75 -7.18
CA ASP A 59 19.24 1.38 -7.46
C ASP A 59 19.21 1.05 -8.94
N SER A 60 20.03 1.74 -9.72
CA SER A 60 20.17 1.49 -11.16
C SER A 60 20.74 0.11 -11.50
N GLU A 61 21.42 -0.52 -10.54
CA GLU A 61 22.02 -1.85 -10.71
C GLU A 61 21.04 -3.00 -10.41
N GLY A 62 19.86 -2.70 -9.86
CA GLY A 62 18.82 -3.71 -9.61
C GLY A 62 19.10 -4.63 -8.44
N ARG A 63 19.74 -4.13 -7.38
CA ARG A 63 20.07 -4.93 -6.18
C ARG A 63 18.86 -5.21 -5.28
N TYR A 64 17.87 -4.31 -5.28
CA TYR A 64 16.66 -4.47 -4.50
C TYR A 64 15.60 -5.21 -5.32
N GLU A 65 15.35 -6.46 -4.95
CA GLU A 65 14.36 -7.35 -5.60
C GLU A 65 12.94 -7.09 -5.11
N GLU A 66 12.79 -6.52 -3.92
CA GLU A 66 11.53 -6.28 -3.24
C GLU A 66 11.42 -4.81 -2.83
N VAL A 67 10.22 -4.24 -2.96
CA VAL A 67 9.93 -2.84 -2.66
C VAL A 67 8.65 -2.75 -1.85
N ILE A 68 8.70 -2.14 -0.68
CA ILE A 68 7.51 -1.81 0.11
C ILE A 68 7.07 -0.40 -0.23
N ASN A 69 5.82 -0.27 -0.71
CA ASN A 69 5.17 1.02 -0.96
C ASN A 69 4.31 1.40 0.24
N LEU A 70 4.81 2.34 1.03
CA LEU A 70 4.12 2.90 2.19
C LEU A 70 3.63 4.31 1.85
N GLN A 71 2.32 4.53 1.98
CA GLN A 71 1.70 5.83 1.76
C GLN A 71 2.03 6.82 2.89
N GLY A 72 2.17 8.11 2.54
CA GLY A 72 2.57 9.16 3.48
C GLY A 72 1.48 9.63 4.45
N ASP A 73 0.28 9.10 4.36
CA ASP A 73 -0.92 9.45 5.13
C ASP A 73 -1.23 8.49 6.29
N LEU A 74 -0.29 7.57 6.62
CA LEU A 74 -0.43 6.56 7.67
C LEU A 74 0.54 6.78 8.86
N PRO A 75 0.48 7.90 9.58
CA PRO A 75 1.44 8.22 10.65
C PRO A 75 1.34 7.31 11.89
N GLU A 76 0.19 6.66 12.08
CA GLU A 76 -0.05 5.73 13.19
C GLU A 76 0.13 4.25 12.79
N LEU A 77 0.74 3.99 11.63
CA LEU A 77 1.00 2.62 11.16
C LEU A 77 1.78 1.81 12.19
N ASP A 78 1.33 0.58 12.43
CA ASP A 78 2.14 -0.41 13.15
C ASP A 78 3.21 -0.98 12.19
N PRO A 79 4.52 -0.87 12.53
CA PRO A 79 5.60 -1.45 11.73
C PRO A 79 5.42 -2.94 11.40
N ALA A 80 4.76 -3.71 12.27
CA ALA A 80 4.46 -5.13 12.04
C ALA A 80 3.63 -5.39 10.77
N LEU A 81 2.86 -4.39 10.29
CA LEU A 81 2.14 -4.49 9.03
C LEU A 81 3.08 -4.54 7.82
N LEU A 82 4.20 -3.79 7.86
CA LEU A 82 5.22 -3.82 6.83
C LEU A 82 5.97 -5.16 6.83
N GLU A 83 6.28 -5.68 8.02
CA GLU A 83 6.88 -7.01 8.18
C GLU A 83 5.98 -8.09 7.58
N LYS A 84 4.65 -7.97 7.78
CA LYS A 84 3.68 -8.92 7.23
C LYS A 84 3.63 -8.91 5.71
N LEU A 85 3.72 -7.73 5.08
CA LEU A 85 3.84 -7.59 3.62
C LEU A 85 5.09 -8.28 3.10
N ALA A 86 6.24 -8.02 3.71
CA ALA A 86 7.52 -8.62 3.34
C ALA A 86 7.52 -10.14 3.54
N GLU A 87 6.94 -10.63 4.66
CA GLU A 87 6.79 -12.06 4.91
C GLU A 87 6.01 -12.76 3.80
N MET A 88 4.86 -12.19 3.40
CA MET A 88 4.05 -12.74 2.30
C MET A 88 4.78 -12.71 0.96
N LEU A 89 5.55 -11.67 0.69
CA LEU A 89 6.28 -11.54 -0.57
C LEU A 89 7.40 -12.59 -0.72
N ARG A 90 7.82 -13.26 0.36
CA ARG A 90 8.76 -14.40 0.28
C ARG A 90 8.19 -15.59 -0.49
N ASP A 91 6.86 -15.75 -0.53
CA ASP A 91 6.22 -16.76 -1.39
C ASP A 91 6.35 -16.33 -2.86
N PRO A 92 7.08 -17.09 -3.70
CA PRO A 92 7.32 -16.74 -5.10
C PRO A 92 6.06 -16.75 -5.98
N ASN A 93 4.94 -17.23 -5.47
CA ASN A 93 3.67 -17.21 -6.19
C ASN A 93 3.05 -15.82 -6.31
N TRP A 94 3.47 -14.86 -5.48
CA TRP A 94 2.94 -13.50 -5.50
C TRP A 94 3.84 -12.54 -6.27
N ASP A 95 3.24 -11.77 -7.16
CA ASP A 95 3.88 -10.65 -7.88
C ASP A 95 3.90 -9.40 -7.00
N LEU A 96 2.83 -9.23 -6.23
CA LEU A 96 2.72 -8.21 -5.19
C LEU A 96 1.85 -8.71 -4.03
N THR A 97 1.98 -8.05 -2.90
CA THR A 97 1.23 -8.35 -1.68
C THR A 97 0.56 -7.11 -1.14
N THR A 98 -0.56 -7.27 -0.46
CA THR A 98 -1.28 -6.20 0.24
C THR A 98 -1.93 -6.75 1.50
N LEU A 99 -2.61 -5.89 2.24
CA LEU A 99 -3.25 -6.23 3.50
C LEU A 99 -4.76 -5.98 3.43
N ALA A 100 -5.49 -6.69 4.27
CA ALA A 100 -6.89 -6.41 4.54
C ALA A 100 -7.21 -6.65 6.02
N ALA A 101 -8.27 -6.01 6.53
CA ALA A 101 -8.78 -6.23 7.86
C ALA A 101 -10.28 -6.52 7.82
N PRO A 102 -10.85 -7.23 8.80
CA PRO A 102 -12.29 -7.38 8.90
C PRO A 102 -12.99 -6.01 8.93
N ALA A 103 -14.09 -5.90 8.20
CA ALA A 103 -14.94 -4.70 8.17
C ALA A 103 -16.36 -5.02 8.60
N SER A 104 -16.97 -4.10 9.34
CA SER A 104 -18.38 -4.18 9.72
C SER A 104 -19.31 -3.96 8.51
N GLN A 105 -20.57 -4.32 8.68
CA GLN A 105 -21.62 -4.02 7.69
C GLN A 105 -21.77 -2.51 7.45
N GLU A 106 -21.61 -1.70 8.49
CA GLU A 106 -21.68 -0.25 8.38
C GLU A 106 -20.50 0.35 7.59
N GLU A 107 -19.33 -0.23 7.73
CA GLU A 107 -18.14 0.15 6.96
C GLU A 107 -18.24 -0.30 5.50
N ALA A 108 -18.77 -1.49 5.26
CA ALA A 108 -18.83 -2.06 3.92
C ALA A 108 -19.68 -1.25 2.94
N VAL A 109 -20.71 -0.53 3.41
CA VAL A 109 -21.54 0.34 2.55
C VAL A 109 -20.88 1.68 2.24
N LYS A 110 -19.80 2.05 2.93
CA LYS A 110 -19.06 3.29 2.68
C LYS A 110 -18.15 3.12 1.45
N SER A 111 -18.34 3.95 0.44
CA SER A 111 -17.58 3.88 -0.82
C SER A 111 -16.10 4.25 -0.68
N GLN A 112 -15.72 5.02 0.34
CA GLN A 112 -14.33 5.34 0.66
C GLN A 112 -13.58 4.12 1.22
N ILE A 113 -14.25 3.20 1.88
CA ILE A 113 -13.67 1.93 2.32
C ILE A 113 -13.70 0.96 1.14
N VAL A 114 -12.54 0.58 0.66
CA VAL A 114 -12.40 -0.40 -0.43
C VAL A 114 -12.52 -1.81 0.14
N LYS A 115 -13.35 -2.65 -0.47
CA LYS A 115 -13.49 -4.05 -0.09
C LYS A 115 -12.62 -4.94 -0.96
N ALA A 116 -12.00 -5.95 -0.33
CA ALA A 116 -11.23 -6.98 -1.01
C ALA A 116 -12.01 -8.30 -1.03
N VAL A 117 -12.09 -8.93 -2.19
CA VAL A 117 -12.61 -10.29 -2.36
C VAL A 117 -11.43 -11.25 -2.42
N VAL A 118 -11.37 -12.21 -1.50
CA VAL A 118 -10.20 -13.08 -1.30
C VAL A 118 -10.58 -14.54 -1.43
N SER A 119 -9.78 -15.29 -2.20
CA SER A 119 -9.76 -16.75 -2.17
C SER A 119 -8.72 -17.18 -1.16
N PHE A 120 -9.17 -17.68 -0.01
CA PHE A 120 -8.28 -18.06 1.07
C PHE A 120 -7.51 -19.34 0.74
N THR A 121 -6.24 -19.38 1.10
CA THR A 121 -5.33 -20.52 0.93
C THR A 121 -5.20 -21.35 2.21
N ASP A 122 -5.67 -20.82 3.34
CA ASP A 122 -5.66 -21.47 4.63
C ASP A 122 -7.07 -21.56 5.27
N ASN A 123 -7.24 -22.51 6.16
CA ASN A 123 -8.50 -22.72 6.88
C ASN A 123 -8.78 -21.62 7.93
N ASN A 124 -7.74 -20.87 8.32
CA ASN A 124 -7.85 -19.81 9.33
C ASN A 124 -8.23 -18.45 8.68
N LYS A 125 -8.32 -18.40 7.35
CA LYS A 125 -8.64 -17.21 6.57
C LYS A 125 -7.71 -16.02 6.86
N ARG A 126 -6.43 -16.30 7.08
CA ARG A 126 -5.41 -15.30 7.39
C ARG A 126 -4.59 -14.87 6.17
N ALA A 127 -4.60 -15.68 5.10
CA ALA A 127 -3.91 -15.35 3.84
C ALA A 127 -4.63 -15.95 2.64
N GLY A 128 -4.51 -15.29 1.49
CA GLY A 128 -5.13 -15.76 0.26
C GLY A 128 -4.75 -14.93 -0.96
N GLN A 129 -5.39 -15.25 -2.06
CA GLN A 129 -5.28 -14.52 -3.32
C GLN A 129 -6.39 -13.49 -3.44
N ALA A 130 -6.06 -12.26 -3.79
CA ALA A 130 -7.06 -11.28 -4.19
C ALA A 130 -7.71 -11.69 -5.51
N LEU A 131 -9.03 -11.72 -5.52
CA LEU A 131 -9.82 -11.97 -6.73
C LEU A 131 -10.40 -10.67 -7.30
N TYR A 132 -10.72 -9.71 -6.44
CA TYR A 132 -11.25 -8.41 -6.85
C TYR A 132 -11.15 -7.37 -5.73
N PHE A 133 -11.26 -6.10 -6.10
CA PHE A 133 -11.40 -4.97 -5.19
C PHE A 133 -12.55 -4.08 -5.66
N SER A 134 -13.40 -3.62 -4.75
CA SER A 134 -14.53 -2.76 -5.10
C SER A 134 -14.86 -1.74 -4.02
N ARG A 135 -15.42 -0.62 -4.46
CA ARG A 135 -16.05 0.36 -3.56
C ARG A 135 -17.46 -0.06 -3.14
N ALA A 136 -18.10 -0.97 -3.88
CA ALA A 136 -19.36 -1.58 -3.49
C ALA A 136 -19.19 -2.56 -2.32
N ALA A 137 -20.27 -2.91 -1.64
CA ALA A 137 -20.27 -3.94 -0.59
C ALA A 137 -20.19 -5.32 -1.23
N VAL A 138 -18.98 -5.91 -1.26
CA VAL A 138 -18.68 -7.24 -1.79
C VAL A 138 -17.80 -8.02 -0.81
N PRO A 139 -17.89 -9.38 -0.79
CA PRO A 139 -18.88 -10.24 -1.47
C PRO A 139 -20.24 -10.21 -0.77
N ASP A 140 -21.29 -10.65 -1.46
CA ASP A 140 -22.57 -10.96 -0.81
C ASP A 140 -22.45 -12.30 -0.07
N GLY A 141 -22.85 -12.35 1.19
CA GLY A 141 -22.84 -13.58 1.97
C GLY A 141 -22.46 -13.42 3.45
N PRO A 142 -22.47 -14.52 4.22
CA PRO A 142 -22.30 -14.52 5.68
C PRO A 142 -20.84 -14.37 6.13
N GLU A 143 -19.87 -14.45 5.23
CA GLU A 143 -18.44 -14.47 5.54
C GLU A 143 -17.88 -13.11 6.01
N GLY A 144 -18.68 -12.04 5.88
CA GLY A 144 -18.29 -10.68 6.22
C GLY A 144 -17.48 -10.00 5.13
N PHE A 145 -17.01 -8.81 5.43
CA PHE A 145 -16.27 -7.95 4.51
C PHE A 145 -14.83 -7.80 4.95
N LEU A 146 -13.96 -7.56 3.98
CA LEU A 146 -12.56 -7.23 4.21
C LEU A 146 -12.26 -5.83 3.69
N HIS A 147 -11.88 -4.92 4.59
CA HIS A 147 -11.37 -3.59 4.27
C HIS A 147 -9.95 -3.73 3.72
N HIS A 148 -9.74 -3.37 2.47
CA HIS A 148 -8.42 -3.33 1.85
C HIS A 148 -7.58 -2.20 2.43
N ILE A 149 -6.35 -2.51 2.82
CA ILE A 149 -5.37 -1.55 3.32
C ILE A 149 -4.39 -1.25 2.18
N GLY A 150 -4.32 0.00 1.72
CA GLY A 150 -3.54 0.45 0.55
C GLY A 150 -2.01 0.44 0.73
N LEU A 151 -1.49 -0.59 1.38
CA LEU A 151 -0.06 -0.87 1.52
C LEU A 151 0.32 -2.00 0.59
N TYR A 152 1.48 -1.89 -0.07
CA TYR A 152 1.89 -2.91 -1.03
C TYR A 152 3.35 -3.32 -0.84
N GLY A 153 3.59 -4.63 -0.89
CA GLY A 153 4.89 -5.20 -1.16
C GLY A 153 4.96 -5.60 -2.64
N TRP A 154 5.96 -5.16 -3.36
CA TRP A 154 6.14 -5.45 -4.78
C TRP A 154 7.39 -6.25 -5.04
N ARG A 155 7.32 -7.23 -5.93
CA ARG A 155 8.53 -7.66 -6.63
C ARG A 155 8.92 -6.57 -7.61
N ARG A 156 10.21 -6.21 -7.66
CA ARG A 156 10.74 -5.19 -8.58
C ARG A 156 10.27 -5.40 -10.02
N LYS A 157 10.34 -6.63 -10.52
CA LYS A 157 9.91 -6.97 -11.88
C LYS A 157 8.42 -6.71 -12.10
N ALA A 158 7.57 -7.05 -11.13
CA ALA A 158 6.13 -6.82 -11.20
C ALA A 158 5.82 -5.33 -11.16
N LEU A 159 6.47 -4.55 -10.29
CA LEU A 159 6.34 -3.09 -10.24
C LEU A 159 6.74 -2.46 -11.57
N SER A 160 7.90 -2.87 -12.13
CA SER A 160 8.34 -2.41 -13.45
C SER A 160 7.32 -2.73 -14.55
N THR A 161 6.76 -3.94 -14.55
CA THR A 161 5.71 -4.30 -15.51
C THR A 161 4.49 -3.41 -15.32
N PHE A 162 4.01 -3.25 -14.09
CA PHE A 162 2.80 -2.54 -13.73
C PHE A 162 2.80 -1.07 -14.18
N VAL A 163 3.88 -0.33 -13.92
CA VAL A 163 3.97 1.11 -14.26
C VAL A 163 4.03 1.37 -15.77
N HIS A 164 4.33 0.38 -16.58
CA HIS A 164 4.33 0.48 -18.05
C HIS A 164 3.00 0.05 -18.68
N LEU A 165 2.04 -0.48 -17.88
CA LEU A 165 0.71 -0.80 -18.37
C LEU A 165 -0.14 0.47 -18.53
N PRO A 166 -0.96 0.56 -19.58
CA PRO A 166 -1.97 1.61 -19.65
C PRO A 166 -3.03 1.40 -18.56
N PRO A 167 -3.70 2.48 -18.11
CA PRO A 167 -4.84 2.35 -17.21
C PRO A 167 -5.87 1.36 -17.75
N SER A 168 -6.36 0.47 -16.88
CA SER A 168 -7.27 -0.62 -17.28
C SER A 168 -8.74 -0.22 -17.10
N PRO A 169 -9.70 -0.87 -17.81
CA PRO A 169 -11.11 -0.55 -17.71
C PRO A 169 -11.68 -0.63 -16.30
N LEU A 170 -11.32 -1.66 -15.52
CA LEU A 170 -11.80 -1.80 -14.15
C LEU A 170 -11.16 -0.78 -13.22
N GLU A 171 -9.87 -0.50 -13.37
CA GLU A 171 -9.18 0.57 -12.65
C GLU A 171 -9.90 1.92 -12.83
N LEU A 172 -10.22 2.28 -14.08
CA LEU A 172 -10.89 3.54 -14.39
C LEU A 172 -12.33 3.58 -13.84
N SER A 173 -13.03 2.44 -13.85
CA SER A 173 -14.40 2.32 -13.36
C SER A 173 -14.48 2.45 -11.84
N GLU A 174 -13.68 1.67 -11.12
CA GLU A 174 -13.67 1.65 -9.65
C GLU A 174 -12.78 2.75 -9.04
N LYS A 175 -11.88 3.35 -9.85
CA LYS A 175 -10.82 4.27 -9.41
C LYS A 175 -9.91 3.60 -8.38
N LEU A 176 -9.47 2.38 -8.71
CA LEU A 176 -8.63 1.51 -7.88
C LEU A 176 -7.47 0.98 -8.72
N GLU A 177 -6.28 1.52 -8.47
CA GLU A 177 -5.06 1.25 -9.23
C GLU A 177 -4.70 -0.25 -9.30
N GLN A 178 -4.87 -0.98 -8.18
CA GLN A 178 -4.52 -2.40 -8.10
C GLN A 178 -5.35 -3.30 -9.02
N LEU A 179 -6.47 -2.84 -9.55
CA LEU A 179 -7.26 -3.58 -10.54
C LEU A 179 -6.51 -3.72 -11.86
N ARG A 180 -5.66 -2.74 -12.25
CA ARG A 180 -4.76 -2.86 -13.40
C ARG A 180 -3.85 -4.08 -13.28
N ALA A 181 -3.33 -4.33 -12.07
CA ALA A 181 -2.50 -5.51 -11.81
C ALA A 181 -3.29 -6.81 -12.02
N LEU A 182 -4.53 -6.90 -11.50
CA LEU A 182 -5.39 -8.07 -11.70
C LEU A 182 -5.75 -8.29 -13.17
N GLU A 183 -6.14 -7.24 -13.90
CA GLU A 183 -6.48 -7.34 -15.33
C GLU A 183 -5.27 -7.73 -16.18
N ALA A 184 -4.05 -7.38 -15.74
CA ALA A 184 -2.81 -7.82 -16.38
C ALA A 184 -2.37 -9.24 -16.00
N GLY A 185 -3.13 -9.93 -15.13
CA GLY A 185 -2.83 -11.29 -14.69
C GLY A 185 -1.76 -11.39 -13.60
N LEU A 186 -1.38 -10.28 -12.96
CA LEU A 186 -0.48 -10.29 -11.81
C LEU A 186 -1.20 -10.90 -10.60
N LYS A 187 -0.49 -11.72 -9.85
CA LYS A 187 -1.02 -12.39 -8.67
C LYS A 187 -0.81 -11.54 -7.42
N ILE A 188 -1.91 -11.14 -6.80
CA ILE A 188 -1.91 -10.34 -5.58
C ILE A 188 -2.18 -11.23 -4.37
N GLY A 189 -1.19 -11.36 -3.50
CA GLY A 189 -1.36 -11.99 -2.18
C GLY A 189 -1.97 -11.01 -1.18
N ILE A 190 -2.90 -11.47 -0.35
CA ILE A 190 -3.47 -10.68 0.76
C ILE A 190 -3.22 -11.39 2.08
N ALA A 191 -2.66 -10.67 3.07
CA ALA A 191 -2.73 -11.08 4.45
C ALA A 191 -3.85 -10.34 5.19
N VAL A 192 -4.61 -11.09 5.99
CA VAL A 192 -5.64 -10.51 6.86
C VAL A 192 -5.03 -10.19 8.22
N VAL A 193 -5.13 -8.92 8.61
CA VAL A 193 -4.70 -8.40 9.91
C VAL A 193 -5.92 -8.09 10.77
N ASP A 194 -5.70 -7.87 12.07
CA ASP A 194 -6.83 -7.72 12.99
C ASP A 194 -7.55 -6.36 12.83
N HIS A 195 -6.81 -5.29 12.50
CA HIS A 195 -7.35 -3.94 12.34
C HIS A 195 -6.66 -3.20 11.20
N ALA A 196 -7.41 -2.36 10.49
CA ALA A 196 -6.85 -1.42 9.55
C ALA A 196 -6.21 -0.24 10.31
N PRO A 197 -5.03 0.27 9.90
CA PRO A 197 -4.49 1.51 10.45
C PRO A 197 -5.40 2.69 10.10
N GLY A 198 -5.48 3.67 10.98
CA GLY A 198 -6.14 4.94 10.68
C GLY A 198 -5.34 5.73 9.63
N GLY A 199 -6.00 6.12 8.54
CA GLY A 199 -5.45 7.06 7.56
C GLY A 199 -5.86 8.50 7.86
N ILE A 200 -5.18 9.47 7.24
CA ILE A 200 -5.53 10.89 7.27
C ILE A 200 -6.05 11.30 5.91
N ASP A 201 -7.37 11.25 5.73
CA ASP A 201 -8.05 11.62 4.48
C ASP A 201 -8.70 13.02 4.58
N THR A 202 -9.01 13.48 5.80
CA THR A 202 -9.71 14.74 6.05
C THR A 202 -8.94 15.66 7.01
N ALA A 203 -9.34 16.93 7.09
CA ALA A 203 -8.79 17.88 8.06
C ALA A 203 -9.13 17.48 9.50
N GLU A 204 -10.28 16.85 9.70
CA GLU A 204 -10.76 16.33 10.98
C GLU A 204 -9.85 15.17 11.44
N ASP A 205 -9.53 14.20 10.56
CA ASP A 205 -8.59 13.11 10.87
C ASP A 205 -7.22 13.66 11.28
N LEU A 206 -6.73 14.68 10.54
CA LEU A 206 -5.46 15.33 10.87
C LEU A 206 -5.48 15.98 12.25
N ALA A 207 -6.59 16.62 12.62
CA ALA A 207 -6.73 17.24 13.93
C ALA A 207 -6.74 16.21 15.06
N GLU A 208 -7.45 15.08 14.86
CA GLU A 208 -7.47 13.98 15.82
C GLU A 208 -6.11 13.33 16.00
N VAL A 209 -5.41 13.04 14.90
CA VAL A 209 -4.06 12.45 14.95
C VAL A 209 -3.06 13.39 15.62
N ARG A 210 -3.16 14.70 15.39
CA ARG A 210 -2.32 15.69 16.10
C ARG A 210 -2.53 15.68 17.61
N LEU A 211 -3.74 15.44 18.08
CA LEU A 211 -4.02 15.33 19.52
C LEU A 211 -3.43 14.04 20.13
N ARG A 212 -3.30 12.97 19.35
CA ARG A 212 -2.74 11.67 19.81
C ARG A 212 -1.22 11.63 19.75
N LEU A 213 -0.63 12.24 18.74
CA LEU A 213 0.83 12.20 18.53
C LEU A 213 1.60 13.37 19.21
N GLY A 214 0.90 14.41 19.67
CA GLY A 214 1.47 15.53 20.40
C GLY A 214 1.89 16.68 19.49
#